data_67c2cfef262d1034cdfa298b98772d64
#
_entry.id   67c2cfef262d1034cdfa298b98772d64
#
_cell.length_a   1.000
_cell.length_b   1.000
_cell.length_c   1.000
_cell.angle_alpha   90.00
_cell.angle_beta   90.00
_cell.angle_gamma   90.00
#
_symmetry.space_group_name_H-M   'P 1'
#
loop_
_entity.id
_entity.type
_entity.pdbx_description
1 polymer ?
#
loop_
_entity_poly.entity_id
_entity_poly.type
_entity_poly.pdbx_seq_one_letter_code
_entity_poly.pdbx_strand_id
1 'polypeptide(L)'
;MRTSRTRPAFSPHLAGALSLLLLLGGCGIFAQRPEVIPAAVELYQQGEAELDRRRYEDARTNFKRIVERHPDSSFAARARFLMGEAYYREAEFDKAIKEFEAFLSFYPRHMIADLVQYRLAMSYYDQMKPVEQDQTLTQKAVDQFKRLVKEYPESRYAPDALAKIDICRGRLAQKELWVANYYWTQGNLVAVRQRLELILKDFPRTLVVPETLFLLAEVHARQGLAEEATKTFRRLVEEYPYTEWGRRAAQRLNTAAKR
;
A
#
# COMPACT_ATOMS: atom_id res chain seq x y z
N MET A 1 -35.28 62.19 -72.94
CA MET A 1 -34.13 63.10 -73.12
C MET A 1 -32.85 62.42 -72.73
N ARG A 2 -31.96 62.29 -73.71
CA ARG A 2 -30.61 61.73 -73.64
C ARG A 2 -29.70 62.65 -72.85
N THR A 3 -28.84 62.16 -72.02
CA THR A 3 -27.41 62.64 -71.92
C THR A 3 -26.47 61.54 -71.53
N SER A 4 -25.55 61.29 -72.44
CA SER A 4 -24.36 60.49 -72.32
C SER A 4 -23.37 61.13 -71.37
N ARG A 5 -22.64 60.32 -70.56
CA ARG A 5 -21.36 60.73 -70.00
C ARG A 5 -20.33 59.57 -70.01
N THR A 6 -19.26 59.93 -70.60
CA THR A 6 -18.01 59.24 -70.88
C THR A 6 -17.31 58.73 -69.61
N ARG A 7 -16.74 57.55 -69.76
CA ARG A 7 -15.76 56.94 -68.78
C ARG A 7 -14.39 57.52 -68.98
N PRO A 8 -13.61 57.80 -67.96
CA PRO A 8 -12.17 57.95 -68.10
C PRO A 8 -11.46 56.58 -67.86
N ALA A 9 -10.47 56.31 -68.66
CA ALA A 9 -9.58 55.18 -68.63
C ALA A 9 -8.61 55.28 -67.43
N PHE A 10 -8.54 54.23 -66.60
CA PHE A 10 -7.54 54.10 -65.55
C PHE A 10 -6.38 53.24 -66.09
N SER A 11 -5.19 53.79 -66.07
CA SER A 11 -3.92 53.12 -66.44
C SER A 11 -3.43 52.15 -65.33
N PRO A 12 -2.90 50.95 -65.67
CA PRO A 12 -2.58 49.90 -64.73
C PRO A 12 -1.09 49.84 -64.31
N HIS A 13 -0.50 50.90 -63.82
CA HIS A 13 0.93 50.90 -63.48
C HIS A 13 1.33 51.31 -62.04
N LEU A 14 0.42 51.31 -61.08
CA LEU A 14 0.78 51.71 -59.72
C LEU A 14 0.38 50.69 -58.64
N ALA A 15 0.11 49.45 -58.99
CA ALA A 15 -0.28 48.39 -58.02
C ALA A 15 0.87 47.39 -57.65
N GLY A 16 2.11 47.65 -58.07
CA GLY A 16 3.21 46.71 -57.93
C GLY A 16 4.22 46.96 -56.80
N ALA A 17 4.07 48.04 -56.03
CA ALA A 17 5.13 48.44 -55.08
C ALA A 17 4.76 48.32 -53.58
N LEU A 18 3.56 47.85 -53.22
CA LEU A 18 3.12 47.84 -51.80
C LEU A 18 2.96 46.42 -51.24
N SER A 19 3.23 45.36 -52.03
CA SER A 19 3.04 43.98 -51.56
C SER A 19 4.33 43.25 -51.12
N LEU A 20 5.48 43.93 -51.13
CA LEU A 20 6.75 43.29 -50.81
C LEU A 20 7.34 43.64 -49.42
N LEU A 21 6.60 44.37 -48.60
CA LEU A 21 7.06 44.81 -47.26
C LEU A 21 6.42 44.08 -46.07
N LEU A 22 5.55 43.06 -46.33
CA LEU A 22 4.84 42.32 -45.26
C LEU A 22 5.35 40.90 -45.01
N LEU A 23 6.48 40.46 -45.64
CA LEU A 23 7.02 39.13 -45.47
C LEU A 23 8.31 39.04 -44.62
N LEU A 24 8.74 40.09 -43.97
CA LEU A 24 9.95 40.11 -43.12
C LEU A 24 9.65 40.24 -41.63
N GLY A 25 8.41 40.15 -41.19
CA GLY A 25 7.99 40.31 -39.79
C GLY A 25 7.49 39.07 -39.12
N GLY A 26 8.06 37.86 -39.34
CA GLY A 26 7.47 36.63 -38.81
C GLY A 26 8.38 35.50 -38.39
N CYS A 27 9.65 35.75 -38.11
CA CYS A 27 10.49 34.77 -37.40
C CYS A 27 10.88 35.33 -36.05
N GLY A 28 9.85 35.56 -35.18
CA GLY A 28 10.03 35.54 -33.76
C GLY A 28 10.38 34.10 -33.35
N ILE A 29 11.65 33.74 -33.49
CA ILE A 29 12.21 32.56 -32.83
C ILE A 29 11.97 32.84 -31.33
N PHE A 30 10.92 32.21 -30.79
CA PHE A 30 10.87 32.00 -29.35
C PHE A 30 12.06 31.11 -28.99
N ALA A 31 13.21 31.70 -28.88
CA ALA A 31 14.34 31.10 -28.21
C ALA A 31 13.89 30.89 -26.78
N GLN A 32 13.36 29.69 -26.50
CA GLN A 32 13.17 29.25 -25.13
C GLN A 32 14.54 29.43 -24.47
N ARG A 33 14.61 30.35 -23.52
CA ARG A 33 15.83 30.49 -22.71
C ARG A 33 16.14 29.10 -22.15
N PRO A 34 17.37 28.59 -22.29
CA PRO A 34 17.72 27.31 -21.73
C PRO A 34 17.32 27.34 -20.25
N GLU A 35 16.46 26.38 -19.84
CA GLU A 35 16.06 26.25 -18.44
C GLU A 35 17.34 25.99 -17.64
N VAL A 36 17.72 26.91 -16.79
CA VAL A 36 18.83 26.71 -15.86
C VAL A 36 18.38 25.71 -14.83
N ILE A 37 18.84 24.45 -14.96
CA ILE A 37 18.54 23.39 -14.01
C ILE A 37 19.39 23.63 -12.77
N PRO A 38 18.78 23.88 -11.58
CA PRO A 38 19.53 24.03 -10.36
C PRO A 38 20.37 22.80 -10.04
N ALA A 39 21.47 22.97 -9.30
CA ALA A 39 22.29 21.85 -8.87
C ALA A 39 21.48 20.87 -7.99
N ALA A 40 21.83 19.57 -8.06
CA ALA A 40 21.11 18.53 -7.30
C ALA A 40 21.05 18.82 -5.78
N VAL A 41 22.08 19.44 -5.22
CA VAL A 41 22.14 19.84 -3.80
C VAL A 41 21.10 20.92 -3.48
N GLU A 42 20.94 21.91 -4.36
CA GLU A 42 19.97 23.00 -4.17
C GLU A 42 18.53 22.46 -4.25
N LEU A 43 18.23 21.63 -5.26
CA LEU A 43 16.93 20.97 -5.39
C LEU A 43 16.63 20.08 -4.18
N TYR A 44 17.64 19.39 -3.65
CA TYR A 44 17.50 18.55 -2.49
C TYR A 44 17.14 19.36 -1.25
N GLN A 45 17.88 20.43 -0.97
CA GLN A 45 17.61 21.34 0.17
C GLN A 45 16.23 22.01 0.06
N GLN A 46 15.85 22.46 -1.13
CA GLN A 46 14.51 23.02 -1.38
C GLN A 46 13.43 21.97 -1.12
N GLY A 47 13.62 20.76 -1.63
CA GLY A 47 12.68 19.65 -1.44
C GLY A 47 12.49 19.28 0.04
N GLU A 48 13.57 19.22 0.83
CA GLU A 48 13.50 18.99 2.28
C GLU A 48 12.76 20.14 2.99
N ALA A 49 13.07 21.39 2.66
CA ALA A 49 12.39 22.54 3.24
C ALA A 49 10.88 22.55 2.94
N GLU A 50 10.48 22.17 1.73
CA GLU A 50 9.03 22.07 1.39
C GLU A 50 8.37 20.87 2.10
N LEU A 51 9.09 19.75 2.26
CA LEU A 51 8.61 18.59 3.02
C LEU A 51 8.34 18.94 4.50
N ASP A 52 9.23 19.71 5.12
CA ASP A 52 9.07 20.19 6.49
C ASP A 52 7.89 21.16 6.66
N ARG A 53 7.64 21.97 5.64
CA ARG A 53 6.45 22.84 5.56
C ARG A 53 5.16 22.11 5.21
N ARG A 54 5.23 20.78 5.01
CA ARG A 54 4.12 19.93 4.53
C ARG A 54 3.60 20.30 3.14
N ARG A 55 4.41 20.93 2.33
CA ARG A 55 4.14 21.22 0.92
C ARG A 55 4.62 20.04 0.07
N TYR A 56 3.90 18.94 0.20
CA TYR A 56 4.35 17.66 -0.34
C TYR A 56 4.50 17.66 -1.87
N GLU A 57 3.62 18.33 -2.60
CA GLU A 57 3.68 18.44 -4.06
C GLU A 57 4.94 19.21 -4.51
N ASP A 58 5.24 20.35 -3.87
CA ASP A 58 6.43 21.14 -4.18
C ASP A 58 7.70 20.34 -3.85
N ALA A 59 7.71 19.63 -2.71
CA ALA A 59 8.80 18.74 -2.34
C ALA A 59 9.03 17.65 -3.40
N ARG A 60 7.98 16.96 -3.84
CA ARG A 60 8.07 15.94 -4.89
C ARG A 60 8.56 16.50 -6.21
N THR A 61 8.15 17.71 -6.57
CA THR A 61 8.61 18.36 -7.81
C THR A 61 10.13 18.56 -7.78
N ASN A 62 10.69 19.04 -6.66
CA ASN A 62 12.12 19.21 -6.52
C ASN A 62 12.88 17.87 -6.53
N PHE A 63 12.41 16.86 -5.79
CA PHE A 63 13.02 15.53 -5.78
C PHE A 63 12.92 14.83 -7.14
N LYS A 64 11.81 14.97 -7.86
CA LYS A 64 11.63 14.44 -9.20
C LYS A 64 12.66 15.02 -10.17
N ARG A 65 12.90 16.35 -10.11
CA ARG A 65 13.95 16.99 -10.93
C ARG A 65 15.33 16.39 -10.67
N ILE A 66 15.65 16.02 -9.43
CA ILE A 66 16.92 15.36 -9.11
C ILE A 66 16.98 14.00 -9.80
N VAL A 67 15.94 13.17 -9.64
CA VAL A 67 15.89 11.82 -10.21
C VAL A 67 15.96 11.83 -11.74
N GLU A 68 15.34 12.82 -12.39
CA GLU A 68 15.25 12.91 -13.85
C GLU A 68 16.47 13.62 -14.48
N ARG A 69 17.01 14.65 -13.84
CA ARG A 69 18.05 15.50 -14.41
C ARG A 69 19.44 15.27 -13.84
N HIS A 70 19.52 14.63 -12.67
CA HIS A 70 20.76 14.35 -11.95
C HIS A 70 20.80 12.89 -11.46
N PRO A 71 20.52 11.87 -12.31
CA PRO A 71 20.39 10.48 -11.88
C PRO A 71 21.66 9.90 -11.23
N ASP A 72 22.84 10.40 -11.65
CA ASP A 72 24.15 10.00 -11.12
C ASP A 72 24.57 10.75 -9.85
N SER A 73 23.73 11.67 -9.38
CA SER A 73 23.99 12.41 -8.15
C SER A 73 23.87 11.50 -6.91
N SER A 74 24.71 11.73 -5.90
CA SER A 74 24.59 11.09 -4.59
C SER A 74 23.23 11.36 -3.90
N PHE A 75 22.48 12.37 -4.35
CA PHE A 75 21.15 12.69 -3.86
C PHE A 75 20.02 11.89 -4.54
N ALA A 76 20.26 11.27 -5.71
CA ALA A 76 19.20 10.65 -6.51
C ALA A 76 18.45 9.54 -5.75
N ALA A 77 19.16 8.66 -5.05
CA ALA A 77 18.54 7.61 -4.24
C ALA A 77 17.69 8.18 -3.11
N ARG A 78 18.25 9.15 -2.34
CA ARG A 78 17.50 9.79 -1.25
C ARG A 78 16.31 10.60 -1.75
N ALA A 79 16.44 11.30 -2.88
CA ALA A 79 15.34 12.03 -3.50
C ALA A 79 14.18 11.11 -3.85
N ARG A 80 14.45 9.93 -4.45
CA ARG A 80 13.41 8.93 -4.73
C ARG A 80 12.72 8.44 -3.46
N PHE A 81 13.48 8.15 -2.41
CA PHE A 81 12.90 7.79 -1.12
C PHE A 81 11.99 8.89 -0.57
N LEU A 82 12.44 10.17 -0.62
CA LEU A 82 11.67 11.30 -0.10
C LEU A 82 10.41 11.61 -0.94
N MET A 83 10.41 11.30 -2.24
CA MET A 83 9.17 11.31 -3.03
C MET A 83 8.15 10.32 -2.48
N GLY A 84 8.56 9.09 -2.22
CA GLY A 84 7.71 8.08 -1.59
C GLY A 84 7.23 8.50 -0.20
N GLU A 85 8.12 9.07 0.61
CA GLU A 85 7.80 9.57 1.95
C GLU A 85 6.79 10.74 1.90
N ALA A 86 6.88 11.63 0.90
CA ALA A 86 5.92 12.71 0.70
C ALA A 86 4.53 12.17 0.36
N TYR A 87 4.43 11.18 -0.53
CA TYR A 87 3.16 10.50 -0.81
C TYR A 87 2.61 9.77 0.42
N TYR A 88 3.47 9.08 1.17
CA TYR A 88 3.08 8.38 2.39
C TYR A 88 2.45 9.33 3.43
N ARG A 89 3.07 10.51 3.64
CA ARG A 89 2.56 11.53 4.58
C ARG A 89 1.23 12.17 4.15
N GLU A 90 0.92 12.13 2.86
CA GLU A 90 -0.39 12.53 2.32
C GLU A 90 -1.43 11.39 2.35
N ALA A 91 -1.07 10.21 2.88
CA ALA A 91 -1.85 8.99 2.81
C ALA A 91 -2.16 8.51 1.36
N GLU A 92 -1.39 8.97 0.38
CA GLU A 92 -1.42 8.51 -1.01
C GLU A 92 -0.60 7.22 -1.15
N PHE A 93 -1.01 6.20 -0.39
CA PHE A 93 -0.21 4.98 -0.19
C PHE A 93 0.11 4.23 -1.48
N ASP A 94 -0.79 4.18 -2.44
CA ASP A 94 -0.55 3.50 -3.73
C ASP A 94 0.57 4.17 -4.54
N LYS A 95 0.72 5.50 -4.42
CA LYS A 95 1.81 6.24 -5.06
C LYS A 95 3.11 6.06 -4.28
N ALA A 96 3.05 6.07 -2.94
CA ALA A 96 4.19 5.79 -2.08
C ALA A 96 4.77 4.40 -2.36
N ILE A 97 3.93 3.38 -2.48
CA ILE A 97 4.31 1.99 -2.81
C ILE A 97 5.13 1.96 -4.11
N LYS A 98 4.67 2.63 -5.17
CA LYS A 98 5.37 2.67 -6.46
C LYS A 98 6.77 3.27 -6.34
N GLU A 99 6.92 4.36 -5.60
CA GLU A 99 8.23 5.00 -5.39
C GLU A 99 9.16 4.14 -4.56
N PHE A 100 8.65 3.48 -3.49
CA PHE A 100 9.45 2.60 -2.66
C PHE A 100 9.86 1.32 -3.42
N GLU A 101 8.98 0.73 -4.22
CA GLU A 101 9.30 -0.41 -5.09
C GLU A 101 10.35 -0.02 -6.14
N ALA A 102 10.19 1.15 -6.76
CA ALA A 102 11.18 1.68 -7.71
C ALA A 102 12.54 1.91 -7.01
N PHE A 103 12.55 2.49 -5.79
CA PHE A 103 13.79 2.62 -5.02
C PHE A 103 14.48 1.27 -4.82
N LEU A 104 13.77 0.27 -4.31
CA LEU A 104 14.32 -1.05 -4.02
C LEU A 104 14.80 -1.79 -5.28
N SER A 105 14.18 -1.52 -6.43
CA SER A 105 14.61 -2.04 -7.73
C SER A 105 15.92 -1.42 -8.20
N PHE A 106 16.06 -0.09 -8.10
CA PHE A 106 17.25 0.63 -8.59
C PHE A 106 18.40 0.61 -7.59
N TYR A 107 18.12 0.58 -6.29
CA TYR A 107 19.09 0.74 -5.22
C TYR A 107 19.00 -0.36 -4.14
N PRO A 108 19.00 -1.66 -4.51
CA PRO A 108 18.71 -2.77 -3.56
C PRO A 108 19.74 -2.91 -2.43
N ARG A 109 20.95 -2.37 -2.60
CA ARG A 109 22.06 -2.43 -1.63
C ARG A 109 22.38 -1.07 -1.01
N HIS A 110 21.50 -0.08 -1.18
CA HIS A 110 21.72 1.24 -0.60
C HIS A 110 21.58 1.18 0.93
N MET A 111 22.33 2.03 1.62
CA MET A 111 22.37 2.06 3.10
C MET A 111 21.02 2.28 3.80
N ILE A 112 20.00 2.78 3.11
CA ILE A 112 18.64 2.96 3.63
C ILE A 112 17.63 1.97 3.01
N ALA A 113 18.07 0.93 2.34
CA ALA A 113 17.15 0.00 1.67
C ALA A 113 16.23 -0.73 2.68
N ASP A 114 16.73 -1.01 3.88
CA ASP A 114 15.94 -1.55 4.99
C ASP A 114 14.83 -0.58 5.45
N LEU A 115 15.12 0.71 5.58
CA LEU A 115 14.11 1.73 5.88
C LEU A 115 13.05 1.78 4.77
N VAL A 116 13.47 1.76 3.50
CA VAL A 116 12.53 1.81 2.37
C VAL A 116 11.66 0.57 2.33
N GLN A 117 12.22 -0.62 2.57
CA GLN A 117 11.46 -1.87 2.68
C GLN A 117 10.45 -1.81 3.85
N TYR A 118 10.83 -1.21 4.98
CA TYR A 118 9.93 -0.98 6.10
C TYR A 118 8.79 -0.01 5.72
N ARG A 119 9.09 1.12 5.05
CA ARG A 119 8.08 2.08 4.57
C ARG A 119 7.12 1.48 3.54
N LEU A 120 7.63 0.64 2.65
CA LEU A 120 6.80 -0.13 1.72
C LEU A 120 5.81 -1.03 2.47
N ALA A 121 6.29 -1.78 3.47
CA ALA A 121 5.43 -2.62 4.30
C ALA A 121 4.39 -1.81 5.08
N MET A 122 4.80 -0.67 5.67
CA MET A 122 3.90 0.25 6.38
C MET A 122 2.84 0.84 5.45
N SER A 123 3.17 1.13 4.19
CA SER A 123 2.19 1.63 3.22
C SER A 123 1.04 0.65 2.96
N TYR A 124 1.29 -0.66 3.02
CA TYR A 124 0.24 -1.68 2.99
C TYR A 124 -0.48 -1.82 4.33
N TYR A 125 0.29 -1.76 5.44
CA TYR A 125 -0.24 -1.89 6.79
C TYR A 125 -1.27 -0.81 7.14
N ASP A 126 -0.98 0.45 6.82
CA ASP A 126 -1.85 1.59 7.12
C ASP A 126 -3.13 1.61 6.27
N GLN A 127 -3.19 0.78 5.23
CA GLN A 127 -4.38 0.56 4.40
C GLN A 127 -5.23 -0.64 4.84
N MET A 128 -4.87 -1.32 5.94
CA MET A 128 -5.65 -2.47 6.43
C MET A 128 -7.12 -2.13 6.65
N LYS A 129 -7.99 -3.02 6.20
CA LYS A 129 -9.45 -2.85 6.29
C LYS A 129 -10.03 -3.55 7.53
N PRO A 130 -11.27 -3.20 7.94
CA PRO A 130 -12.04 -3.99 8.91
C PRO A 130 -12.14 -5.45 8.49
N VAL A 131 -12.36 -6.36 9.46
CA VAL A 131 -12.36 -7.83 9.23
C VAL A 131 -13.41 -8.28 8.22
N GLU A 132 -14.52 -7.55 8.09
CA GLU A 132 -15.62 -7.85 7.17
C GLU A 132 -15.24 -7.66 5.71
N GLN A 133 -14.26 -6.79 5.46
CA GLN A 133 -13.80 -6.42 4.12
C GLN A 133 -12.65 -7.31 3.63
N ASP A 134 -12.21 -7.06 2.40
CA ASP A 134 -11.06 -7.75 1.80
C ASP A 134 -9.75 -7.50 2.58
N GLN A 135 -8.98 -8.56 2.79
CA GLN A 135 -7.73 -8.54 3.55
C GLN A 135 -6.48 -8.68 2.68
N THR A 136 -6.58 -8.45 1.37
CA THR A 136 -5.44 -8.55 0.45
C THR A 136 -4.30 -7.61 0.84
N LEU A 137 -4.60 -6.38 1.28
CA LEU A 137 -3.59 -5.42 1.73
C LEU A 137 -2.92 -5.86 3.04
N THR A 138 -3.68 -6.48 3.96
CA THR A 138 -3.12 -7.07 5.18
C THR A 138 -2.14 -8.19 4.85
N GLN A 139 -2.47 -9.06 3.89
CA GLN A 139 -1.54 -10.12 3.44
C GLN A 139 -0.29 -9.53 2.79
N LYS A 140 -0.43 -8.52 1.93
CA LYS A 140 0.72 -7.82 1.33
C LYS A 140 1.62 -7.19 2.39
N ALA A 141 1.05 -6.58 3.44
CA ALA A 141 1.83 -6.05 4.57
C ALA A 141 2.66 -7.15 5.23
N VAL A 142 2.06 -8.33 5.53
CA VAL A 142 2.79 -9.49 6.07
C VAL A 142 3.96 -9.87 5.18
N ASP A 143 3.74 -9.95 3.87
CA ASP A 143 4.76 -10.39 2.93
C ASP A 143 5.93 -9.41 2.85
N GLN A 144 5.64 -8.09 2.84
CA GLN A 144 6.68 -7.06 2.82
C GLN A 144 7.46 -6.96 4.14
N PHE A 145 6.79 -7.11 5.31
CA PHE A 145 7.49 -7.19 6.59
C PHE A 145 8.35 -8.46 6.71
N LYS A 146 7.86 -9.61 6.26
CA LYS A 146 8.67 -10.85 6.21
C LYS A 146 9.89 -10.69 5.31
N ARG A 147 9.73 -10.01 4.18
CA ARG A 147 10.83 -9.70 3.28
C ARG A 147 11.89 -8.84 3.99
N LEU A 148 11.47 -7.80 4.73
CA LEU A 148 12.39 -6.98 5.54
C LEU A 148 13.18 -7.85 6.52
N VAL A 149 12.52 -8.66 7.34
CA VAL A 149 13.19 -9.52 8.35
C VAL A 149 14.14 -10.51 7.70
N LYS A 150 13.80 -11.03 6.51
CA LYS A 150 14.63 -12.00 5.78
C LYS A 150 15.85 -11.35 5.11
N GLU A 151 15.65 -10.21 4.42
CA GLU A 151 16.69 -9.56 3.61
C GLU A 151 17.58 -8.64 4.45
N TYR A 152 17.05 -8.09 5.56
CA TYR A 152 17.74 -7.16 6.45
C TYR A 152 17.59 -7.57 7.92
N PRO A 153 18.11 -8.74 8.35
CA PRO A 153 17.90 -9.27 9.71
C PRO A 153 18.49 -8.36 10.80
N GLU A 154 19.58 -7.64 10.49
CA GLU A 154 20.24 -6.71 11.42
C GLU A 154 19.63 -5.28 11.39
N SER A 155 18.55 -5.07 10.64
CA SER A 155 17.87 -3.78 10.58
C SER A 155 17.26 -3.43 11.93
N ARG A 156 17.40 -2.18 12.34
CA ARG A 156 16.70 -1.64 13.52
C ARG A 156 15.17 -1.72 13.41
N TYR A 157 14.64 -1.91 12.22
CA TYR A 157 13.20 -2.04 11.96
C TYR A 157 12.71 -3.50 12.06
N ALA A 158 13.61 -4.47 12.13
CA ALA A 158 13.23 -5.89 12.16
C ALA A 158 12.39 -6.28 13.39
N PRO A 159 12.67 -5.80 14.62
CA PRO A 159 11.82 -6.09 15.77
C PRO A 159 10.39 -5.56 15.63
N ASP A 160 10.22 -4.31 15.16
CA ASP A 160 8.89 -3.73 14.92
C ASP A 160 8.17 -4.46 13.77
N ALA A 161 8.88 -4.83 12.70
CA ALA A 161 8.32 -5.61 11.61
C ALA A 161 7.76 -6.96 12.07
N LEU A 162 8.44 -7.66 12.99
CA LEU A 162 7.93 -8.90 13.61
C LEU A 162 6.64 -8.64 14.38
N ALA A 163 6.58 -7.58 15.19
CA ALA A 163 5.36 -7.21 15.91
C ALA A 163 4.20 -6.87 14.95
N LYS A 164 4.49 -6.16 13.85
CA LYS A 164 3.48 -5.85 12.81
C LYS A 164 2.99 -7.11 12.10
N ILE A 165 3.88 -8.07 11.82
CA ILE A 165 3.49 -9.38 11.28
C ILE A 165 2.47 -10.06 12.20
N ASP A 166 2.70 -10.08 13.50
CA ASP A 166 1.78 -10.72 14.45
C ASP A 166 0.42 -10.03 14.48
N ILE A 167 0.38 -8.69 14.45
CA ILE A 167 -0.86 -7.92 14.34
C ILE A 167 -1.62 -8.27 13.05
N CYS A 168 -0.94 -8.26 11.90
CA CYS A 168 -1.55 -8.61 10.62
C CYS A 168 -2.08 -10.05 10.60
N ARG A 169 -1.30 -11.02 11.13
CA ARG A 169 -1.72 -12.42 11.26
C ARG A 169 -2.95 -12.57 12.16
N GLY A 170 -3.01 -11.79 13.25
CA GLY A 170 -4.20 -11.70 14.09
C GLY A 170 -5.42 -11.23 13.32
N ARG A 171 -5.28 -10.21 12.47
CA ARG A 171 -6.35 -9.70 11.60
C ARG A 171 -6.83 -10.74 10.58
N LEU A 172 -5.89 -11.44 9.93
CA LEU A 172 -6.21 -12.50 8.98
C LEU A 172 -6.95 -13.67 9.66
N ALA A 173 -6.50 -14.08 10.85
CA ALA A 173 -7.17 -15.11 11.64
C ALA A 173 -8.59 -14.68 12.06
N GLN A 174 -8.77 -13.43 12.47
CA GLN A 174 -10.09 -12.86 12.78
C GLN A 174 -11.02 -12.90 11.54
N LYS A 175 -10.49 -12.63 10.33
CA LYS A 175 -11.28 -12.77 9.09
C LYS A 175 -11.78 -14.19 8.89
N GLU A 176 -10.91 -15.18 9.05
CA GLU A 176 -11.32 -16.60 8.89
C GLU A 176 -12.35 -16.99 9.97
N LEU A 177 -12.21 -16.52 11.21
CA LEU A 177 -13.17 -16.76 12.26
C LEU A 177 -14.52 -16.07 11.97
N TRP A 178 -14.51 -14.86 11.44
CA TRP A 178 -15.72 -14.16 10.99
C TRP A 178 -16.44 -14.95 9.87
N VAL A 179 -15.70 -15.48 8.91
CA VAL A 179 -16.27 -16.36 7.86
C VAL A 179 -16.82 -17.66 8.45
N ALA A 180 -16.13 -18.27 9.43
CA ALA A 180 -16.61 -19.47 10.13
C ALA A 180 -17.94 -19.20 10.85
N ASN A 181 -18.05 -18.06 11.53
CA ASN A 181 -19.27 -17.64 12.23
C ASN A 181 -20.44 -17.40 11.24
N TYR A 182 -20.16 -16.83 10.07
CA TYR A 182 -21.17 -16.72 9.01
C TYR A 182 -21.71 -18.09 8.60
N TYR A 183 -20.83 -19.08 8.28
CA TYR A 183 -21.26 -20.42 7.94
C TYR A 183 -21.97 -21.15 9.09
N TRP A 184 -21.60 -20.83 10.35
CA TRP A 184 -22.30 -21.35 11.52
C TRP A 184 -23.77 -20.92 11.54
N THR A 185 -24.06 -19.67 11.24
CA THR A 185 -25.45 -19.18 11.17
C THR A 185 -26.25 -19.82 10.03
N GLN A 186 -25.56 -20.27 8.97
CA GLN A 186 -26.16 -20.99 7.85
C GLN A 186 -26.30 -22.51 8.11
N GLY A 187 -25.84 -23.02 9.26
CA GLY A 187 -25.86 -24.44 9.58
C GLY A 187 -24.87 -25.30 8.78
N ASN A 188 -23.95 -24.69 8.01
CA ASN A 188 -22.97 -25.41 7.19
C ASN A 188 -21.74 -25.81 8.01
N LEU A 189 -21.90 -26.88 8.83
CA LEU A 189 -20.84 -27.35 9.74
C LEU A 189 -19.57 -27.78 9.02
N VAL A 190 -19.64 -28.24 7.77
CA VAL A 190 -18.47 -28.63 6.98
C VAL A 190 -17.61 -27.39 6.67
N ALA A 191 -18.22 -26.31 6.17
CA ALA A 191 -17.52 -25.07 5.89
C ALA A 191 -16.97 -24.44 7.17
N VAL A 192 -17.72 -24.46 8.29
CA VAL A 192 -17.23 -24.00 9.59
C VAL A 192 -15.95 -24.75 9.97
N ARG A 193 -15.97 -26.07 9.96
CA ARG A 193 -14.81 -26.89 10.31
C ARG A 193 -13.59 -26.53 9.48
N GLN A 194 -13.74 -26.45 8.15
CA GLN A 194 -12.63 -26.12 7.25
C GLN A 194 -11.97 -24.77 7.60
N ARG A 195 -12.78 -23.73 7.92
CA ARG A 195 -12.26 -22.43 8.33
C ARG A 195 -11.54 -22.47 9.66
N LEU A 196 -12.09 -23.18 10.66
CA LEU A 196 -11.47 -23.33 11.97
C LEU A 196 -10.15 -24.11 11.89
N GLU A 197 -10.11 -25.21 11.12
CA GLU A 197 -8.88 -25.98 10.89
C GLU A 197 -7.80 -25.14 10.19
N LEU A 198 -8.18 -24.29 9.23
CA LEU A 198 -7.28 -23.33 8.58
C LEU A 198 -6.68 -22.36 9.60
N ILE A 199 -7.46 -21.83 10.52
CA ILE A 199 -6.93 -20.94 11.57
C ILE A 199 -5.89 -21.69 12.42
N LEU A 200 -6.17 -22.89 12.86
CA LEU A 200 -5.27 -23.68 13.70
C LEU A 200 -3.97 -24.05 12.96
N LYS A 201 -4.04 -24.24 11.65
CA LYS A 201 -2.89 -24.55 10.80
C LYS A 201 -2.04 -23.31 10.51
N ASP A 202 -2.67 -22.24 10.00
CA ASP A 202 -1.95 -21.11 9.43
C ASP A 202 -1.68 -19.98 10.45
N PHE A 203 -2.50 -19.92 11.53
CA PHE A 203 -2.45 -18.86 12.54
C PHE A 203 -2.38 -19.39 13.99
N PRO A 204 -1.54 -20.39 14.30
CA PRO A 204 -1.57 -21.14 15.59
C PRO A 204 -1.22 -20.30 16.82
N ARG A 205 -0.69 -19.10 16.67
CA ARG A 205 -0.25 -18.22 17.77
C ARG A 205 -1.10 -16.96 17.94
N THR A 206 -2.29 -16.92 17.32
CA THR A 206 -3.16 -15.74 17.40
C THR A 206 -4.14 -15.86 18.55
N LEU A 207 -4.65 -14.70 19.00
CA LEU A 207 -5.58 -14.60 20.13
C LEU A 207 -6.95 -15.27 19.86
N VAL A 208 -7.27 -15.62 18.62
CA VAL A 208 -8.53 -16.30 18.27
C VAL A 208 -8.47 -17.81 18.43
N VAL A 209 -7.29 -18.39 18.68
CA VAL A 209 -7.10 -19.83 18.78
C VAL A 209 -7.98 -20.48 19.88
N PRO A 210 -8.10 -19.93 21.09
CA PRO A 210 -9.00 -20.51 22.12
C PRO A 210 -10.46 -20.58 21.68
N GLU A 211 -10.98 -19.53 21.07
CA GLU A 211 -12.33 -19.52 20.50
C GLU A 211 -12.46 -20.52 19.37
N THR A 212 -11.46 -20.57 18.49
CA THR A 212 -11.42 -21.52 17.35
C THR A 212 -11.49 -22.96 17.84
N LEU A 213 -10.72 -23.35 18.86
CA LEU A 213 -10.76 -24.69 19.45
C LEU A 213 -12.13 -25.00 20.06
N PHE A 214 -12.74 -24.04 20.77
CA PHE A 214 -14.05 -24.22 21.34
C PHE A 214 -15.10 -24.48 20.27
N LEU A 215 -15.15 -23.64 19.24
CA LEU A 215 -16.10 -23.79 18.13
C LEU A 215 -15.87 -25.10 17.36
N LEU A 216 -14.60 -25.50 17.15
CA LEU A 216 -14.29 -26.77 16.48
C LEU A 216 -14.80 -27.97 17.28
N ALA A 217 -14.62 -27.96 18.61
CA ALA A 217 -15.19 -29.00 19.47
C ALA A 217 -16.72 -29.05 19.42
N GLU A 218 -17.39 -27.89 19.40
CA GLU A 218 -18.85 -27.81 19.23
C GLU A 218 -19.30 -28.35 17.84
N VAL A 219 -18.53 -28.09 16.77
CA VAL A 219 -18.78 -28.64 15.43
C VAL A 219 -18.69 -30.18 15.46
N HIS A 220 -17.61 -30.73 16.06
CA HIS A 220 -17.44 -32.17 16.22
C HIS A 220 -18.62 -32.80 16.97
N ALA A 221 -19.03 -32.18 18.09
CA ALA A 221 -20.16 -32.66 18.88
C ALA A 221 -21.48 -32.69 18.07
N ARG A 222 -21.76 -31.64 17.29
CA ARG A 222 -22.96 -31.57 16.42
C ARG A 222 -22.91 -32.55 15.26
N GLN A 223 -21.71 -32.95 14.80
CA GLN A 223 -21.52 -33.97 13.77
C GLN A 223 -21.56 -35.41 14.33
N GLY A 224 -21.80 -35.61 15.64
CA GLY A 224 -21.79 -36.91 16.28
C GLY A 224 -20.37 -37.48 16.57
N LEU A 225 -19.31 -36.69 16.37
CA LEU A 225 -17.92 -37.07 16.59
C LEU A 225 -17.52 -36.79 18.05
N ALA A 226 -18.10 -37.57 18.97
CA ALA A 226 -18.00 -37.32 20.41
C ALA A 226 -16.55 -37.43 20.94
N GLU A 227 -15.75 -38.35 20.42
CA GLU A 227 -14.35 -38.52 20.81
C GLU A 227 -13.51 -37.32 20.38
N GLU A 228 -13.67 -36.85 19.13
CA GLU A 228 -12.96 -35.69 18.62
C GLU A 228 -13.37 -34.39 19.34
N ALA A 229 -14.64 -34.25 19.68
CA ALA A 229 -15.12 -33.13 20.48
C ALA A 229 -14.44 -33.12 21.87
N THR A 230 -14.44 -34.27 22.55
CA THR A 230 -13.83 -34.43 23.87
C THR A 230 -12.34 -34.15 23.83
N LYS A 231 -11.63 -34.68 22.84
CA LYS A 231 -10.19 -34.44 22.64
C LYS A 231 -9.90 -32.95 22.43
N THR A 232 -10.71 -32.26 21.60
CA THR A 232 -10.52 -30.85 21.31
C THR A 232 -10.83 -29.99 22.53
N PHE A 233 -11.89 -30.29 23.31
CA PHE A 233 -12.15 -29.59 24.56
C PHE A 233 -11.03 -29.80 25.62
N ARG A 234 -10.49 -31.01 25.77
CA ARG A 234 -9.34 -31.28 26.66
C ARG A 234 -8.14 -30.45 26.26
N ARG A 235 -7.76 -30.46 24.99
CA ARG A 235 -6.68 -29.62 24.45
C ARG A 235 -6.89 -28.15 24.82
N LEU A 236 -8.10 -27.61 24.64
CA LEU A 236 -8.40 -26.23 25.00
C LEU A 236 -8.24 -25.92 26.48
N VAL A 237 -8.64 -26.85 27.36
CA VAL A 237 -8.48 -26.69 28.81
C VAL A 237 -7.00 -26.76 29.22
N GLU A 238 -6.23 -27.63 28.59
CA GLU A 238 -4.79 -27.79 28.88
C GLU A 238 -3.95 -26.61 28.38
N GLU A 239 -4.17 -26.17 27.14
CA GLU A 239 -3.37 -25.11 26.53
C GLU A 239 -3.82 -23.68 26.96
N TYR A 240 -5.12 -23.49 27.27
CA TYR A 240 -5.69 -22.17 27.52
C TYR A 240 -6.64 -22.14 28.74
N PRO A 241 -6.24 -22.63 29.93
CA PRO A 241 -7.11 -22.83 31.10
C PRO A 241 -7.72 -21.52 31.65
N TYR A 242 -6.99 -20.41 31.51
CA TYR A 242 -7.38 -19.11 32.07
C TYR A 242 -8.23 -18.25 31.13
N THR A 243 -8.48 -18.71 29.89
CA THR A 243 -9.36 -18.01 28.96
C THR A 243 -10.83 -18.28 29.28
N GLU A 244 -11.73 -17.44 28.81
CA GLU A 244 -13.18 -17.72 28.89
C GLU A 244 -13.50 -19.05 28.19
N TRP A 245 -12.93 -19.31 27.05
CA TRP A 245 -13.15 -20.50 26.25
C TRP A 245 -12.64 -21.77 26.94
N GLY A 246 -11.52 -21.71 27.64
CA GLY A 246 -11.01 -22.82 28.46
C GLY A 246 -11.95 -23.17 29.59
N ARG A 247 -12.46 -22.16 30.30
CA ARG A 247 -13.47 -22.38 31.38
C ARG A 247 -14.78 -22.99 30.85
N ARG A 248 -15.27 -22.50 29.71
CA ARG A 248 -16.46 -23.06 29.03
C ARG A 248 -16.23 -24.50 28.57
N ALA A 249 -15.05 -24.84 28.04
CA ALA A 249 -14.69 -26.19 27.69
C ALA A 249 -14.66 -27.17 28.85
N ALA A 250 -14.13 -26.74 30.01
CA ALA A 250 -14.16 -27.52 31.24
C ALA A 250 -15.59 -27.83 31.68
N GLN A 251 -16.51 -26.87 31.59
CA GLN A 251 -17.94 -27.07 31.89
C GLN A 251 -18.58 -28.09 30.94
N ARG A 252 -18.24 -28.04 29.62
CA ARG A 252 -18.73 -29.03 28.64
C ARG A 252 -18.26 -30.44 28.97
N LEU A 253 -16.98 -30.63 29.33
CA LEU A 253 -16.43 -31.95 29.70
C LEU A 253 -17.11 -32.50 30.97
N ASN A 254 -17.31 -31.66 31.98
CA ASN A 254 -17.99 -32.08 33.22
C ASN A 254 -19.45 -32.48 32.99
N THR A 255 -20.14 -31.83 32.07
CA THR A 255 -21.53 -32.15 31.73
C THR A 255 -21.62 -33.48 30.94
N ALA A 256 -20.65 -33.75 30.04
CA ALA A 256 -20.57 -34.98 29.30
C ALA A 256 -20.24 -36.19 30.17
N ALA A 257 -19.41 -36.03 31.20
CA ALA A 257 -19.05 -37.10 32.17
C ALA A 257 -20.20 -37.52 33.11
N LYS A 258 -21.25 -36.70 33.21
CA LYS A 258 -22.43 -37.00 34.07
C LYS A 258 -23.57 -37.69 33.30
N ARG A 259 -23.45 -37.86 32.00
CA ARG A 259 -24.42 -38.60 31.16
C ARG A 259 -23.93 -40.00 30.82
#